data_2dc6458586880c5ee48fc2332060efba
#
_entry.id   2dc6458586880c5ee48fc2332060efba
#
_cell.length_a   1.000
_cell.length_b   1.000
_cell.length_c   1.000
_cell.angle_alpha   90.00
_cell.angle_beta   90.00
_cell.angle_gamma   90.00
#
_symmetry.space_group_name_H-M   'P 1'
#
loop_
_entity.id
_entity.type
_entity.pdbx_description
1 polymer ?
#
loop_
_entity_poly.entity_id
_entity_poly.type
_entity_poly.pdbx_seq_one_letter_code
_entity_poly.pdbx_strand_id
1 'polypeptide(L)'
;MSICRSVYSVGCGLGGKLGHEHSRNLGIPALVQHFHAMDVKPLSISAGAFHCSALALDGRVFSWGWSRYGCLGQGCAVEWVSLPREVEGLKDAKARHLSAGDYTTFVVADNGDVYFFGWAASLRIQV
;
A
#
# COMPACT_ATOMS: atom_id res chain seq x y z
N MET A 1 -10.59 -26.18 -0.60
CA MET A 1 -11.13 -25.01 0.13
C MET A 1 -10.39 -23.75 -0.33
N SER A 2 -11.08 -22.83 -0.96
CA SER A 2 -10.47 -21.56 -1.33
C SER A 2 -10.49 -20.62 -0.13
N ILE A 3 -9.34 -20.01 0.19
CA ILE A 3 -9.27 -18.98 1.23
C ILE A 3 -9.62 -17.65 0.56
N CYS A 4 -10.75 -17.07 0.98
CA CYS A 4 -11.15 -15.73 0.56
C CYS A 4 -10.57 -14.71 1.54
N ARG A 5 -9.79 -13.77 1.03
CA ARG A 5 -9.21 -12.68 1.82
C ARG A 5 -9.77 -11.36 1.34
N SER A 6 -10.27 -10.57 2.25
CA SER A 6 -10.93 -9.31 1.95
C SER A 6 -10.35 -8.18 2.78
N VAL A 7 -10.23 -7.01 2.19
CA VAL A 7 -9.81 -5.78 2.85
C VAL A 7 -11.00 -4.85 2.93
N TYR A 8 -11.24 -4.30 4.10
CA TYR A 8 -12.27 -3.28 4.35
C TYR A 8 -11.60 -2.01 4.80
N SER A 9 -12.14 -0.88 4.40
CA SER A 9 -11.63 0.43 4.82
C SER A 9 -12.76 1.31 5.33
N VAL A 10 -12.42 2.22 6.23
CA VAL A 10 -13.36 3.13 6.88
C VAL A 10 -12.60 4.40 7.30
N GLY A 11 -13.29 5.52 7.37
CA GLY A 11 -12.75 6.77 7.88
C GLY A 11 -12.60 7.86 6.83
N CYS A 12 -11.53 8.64 6.92
CA CYS A 12 -11.26 9.74 6.03
C CYS A 12 -10.75 9.25 4.66
N GLY A 13 -11.45 9.65 3.61
CA GLY A 13 -11.12 9.26 2.23
C GLY A 13 -10.24 10.24 1.47
N LEU A 14 -9.69 11.26 2.14
CA LEU A 14 -8.86 12.28 1.50
C LEU A 14 -7.70 11.62 0.73
N GLY A 15 -7.54 12.03 -0.53
CA GLY A 15 -6.51 11.49 -1.40
C GLY A 15 -6.80 10.09 -1.94
N GLY A 16 -8.01 9.59 -1.77
CA GLY A 16 -8.38 8.25 -2.24
C GLY A 16 -7.80 7.11 -1.41
N LYS A 17 -7.31 7.39 -0.21
CA LYS A 17 -6.59 6.40 0.61
C LYS A 17 -7.44 5.24 1.11
N LEU A 18 -8.78 5.30 0.94
CA LEU A 18 -9.65 4.18 1.28
C LEU A 18 -9.74 3.11 0.18
N GLY A 19 -9.26 3.42 -1.03
CA GLY A 19 -9.15 2.43 -2.09
C GLY A 19 -10.43 2.16 -2.88
N HIS A 20 -11.35 3.13 -2.97
CA HIS A 20 -12.68 2.96 -3.60
C HIS A 20 -12.90 3.81 -4.85
N GLU A 21 -11.84 4.29 -5.50
CA GLU A 21 -11.92 5.13 -6.69
C GLU A 21 -12.57 6.51 -6.46
N HIS A 22 -12.69 6.89 -5.18
CA HIS A 22 -13.20 8.22 -4.78
C HIS A 22 -12.48 8.67 -3.51
N SER A 23 -12.68 9.93 -3.13
CA SER A 23 -12.08 10.53 -1.93
C SER A 23 -13.09 10.83 -0.82
N ARG A 24 -14.28 10.21 -0.87
CA ARG A 24 -15.31 10.41 0.15
C ARG A 24 -14.94 9.71 1.47
N ASN A 25 -15.33 10.34 2.57
CA ASN A 25 -15.25 9.71 3.89
C ASN A 25 -16.28 8.59 4.01
N LEU A 26 -15.92 7.54 4.74
CA LEU A 26 -16.83 6.43 5.02
C LEU A 26 -17.00 6.27 6.53
N GLY A 27 -18.26 6.28 6.99
CA GLY A 27 -18.59 6.10 8.40
C GLY A 27 -18.73 4.63 8.81
N ILE A 28 -18.82 3.72 7.85
CA ILE A 28 -18.87 2.27 8.07
C ILE A 28 -17.87 1.58 7.16
N PRO A 29 -17.31 0.42 7.59
CA PRO A 29 -16.37 -0.33 6.75
C PRO A 29 -16.99 -0.73 5.42
N ALA A 30 -16.24 -0.51 4.34
CA ALA A 30 -16.63 -0.91 2.99
C ALA A 30 -15.55 -1.78 2.37
N LEU A 31 -15.95 -2.79 1.62
CA LEU A 31 -15.05 -3.72 0.94
C LEU A 31 -14.24 -3.00 -0.13
N VAL A 32 -12.92 -3.16 -0.10
CA VAL A 32 -12.05 -2.69 -1.17
C VAL A 32 -12.11 -3.72 -2.30
N GLN A 33 -13.04 -3.50 -3.24
CA GLN A 33 -13.40 -4.48 -4.26
C GLN A 33 -12.30 -4.71 -5.30
N HIS A 34 -11.38 -3.78 -5.45
CA HIS A 34 -10.37 -3.83 -6.50
C HIS A 34 -9.45 -5.05 -6.36
N PHE A 35 -9.18 -5.52 -5.13
CA PHE A 35 -8.41 -6.75 -4.93
C PHE A 35 -9.11 -7.97 -5.50
N HIS A 36 -10.42 -8.06 -5.36
CA HIS A 36 -11.21 -9.14 -5.96
C HIS A 36 -11.23 -9.02 -7.48
N ALA A 37 -11.35 -7.80 -8.01
CA ALA A 37 -11.34 -7.57 -9.45
C ALA A 37 -10.00 -7.95 -10.10
N MET A 38 -8.89 -7.79 -9.38
CA MET A 38 -7.55 -8.18 -9.84
C MET A 38 -7.21 -9.65 -9.54
N ASP A 39 -8.06 -10.37 -8.85
CA ASP A 39 -7.77 -11.70 -8.30
C ASP A 39 -6.50 -11.72 -7.44
N VAL A 40 -6.33 -10.69 -6.62
CA VAL A 40 -5.21 -10.55 -5.68
C VAL A 40 -5.68 -10.93 -4.29
N LYS A 41 -4.90 -11.77 -3.61
CA LYS A 41 -5.18 -12.19 -2.24
C LYS A 41 -4.25 -11.46 -1.28
N PRO A 42 -4.74 -10.45 -0.55
CA PRO A 42 -3.89 -9.74 0.41
C PRO A 42 -3.52 -10.63 1.60
N LEU A 43 -2.26 -10.54 2.01
CA LEU A 43 -1.72 -11.22 3.18
C LEU A 43 -1.71 -10.28 4.38
N SER A 44 -1.24 -9.05 4.19
CA SER A 44 -1.18 -8.03 5.23
C SER A 44 -1.41 -6.64 4.64
N ILE A 45 -1.83 -5.72 5.48
CA ILE A 45 -2.07 -4.32 5.12
C ILE A 45 -1.43 -3.41 6.15
N SER A 46 -1.08 -2.20 5.72
CA SER A 46 -0.59 -1.16 6.61
C SER A 46 -1.13 0.19 6.15
N ALA A 47 -1.58 1.00 7.10
CA ALA A 47 -2.11 2.33 6.83
C ALA A 47 -1.19 3.39 7.43
N GLY A 48 -0.72 4.31 6.58
CA GLY A 48 -0.02 5.51 7.00
C GLY A 48 -0.99 6.67 7.21
N ALA A 49 -0.45 7.88 7.36
CA ALA A 49 -1.28 9.07 7.56
C ALA A 49 -2.11 9.41 6.31
N PHE A 50 -1.54 9.23 5.12
CA PHE A 50 -2.16 9.66 3.86
C PHE A 50 -2.20 8.58 2.80
N HIS A 51 -1.70 7.38 3.11
CA HIS A 51 -1.65 6.28 2.14
C HIS A 51 -1.83 4.94 2.83
N CYS A 52 -2.13 3.95 2.04
CA CYS A 52 -2.22 2.56 2.47
C CYS A 52 -1.35 1.69 1.58
N SER A 53 -0.93 0.56 2.11
CA SER A 53 -0.19 -0.45 1.37
C SER A 53 -0.68 -1.83 1.73
N ALA A 54 -0.52 -2.75 0.81
CA ALA A 54 -0.87 -4.15 1.01
C ALA A 54 0.22 -5.06 0.45
N LEU A 55 0.47 -6.15 1.15
CA LEU A 55 1.31 -7.24 0.71
C LEU A 55 0.41 -8.40 0.31
N ALA A 56 0.57 -8.89 -0.91
CA ALA A 56 -0.18 -10.02 -1.40
C ALA A 56 0.51 -11.35 -1.04
N LEU A 57 -0.25 -12.45 -1.06
CA LEU A 57 0.26 -13.79 -0.76
C LEU A 57 1.40 -14.20 -1.69
N ASP A 58 1.41 -13.72 -2.94
CA ASP A 58 2.44 -14.01 -3.94
C ASP A 58 3.67 -13.11 -3.84
N GLY A 59 3.73 -12.23 -2.85
CA GLY A 59 4.86 -11.33 -2.61
C GLY A 59 4.80 -10.00 -3.33
N ARG A 60 3.74 -9.71 -4.08
CA ARG A 60 3.55 -8.41 -4.71
C ARG A 60 3.14 -7.37 -3.67
N VAL A 61 3.51 -6.10 -3.92
CA VAL A 61 3.17 -4.97 -3.07
C VAL A 61 2.27 -4.01 -3.81
N PHE A 62 1.23 -3.55 -3.15
CA PHE A 62 0.27 -2.57 -3.66
C PHE A 62 0.26 -1.36 -2.76
N SER A 63 0.06 -0.18 -3.34
CA SER A 63 -0.07 1.06 -2.59
C SER A 63 -1.15 1.95 -3.21
N TRP A 64 -1.77 2.79 -2.39
CA TRP A 64 -2.78 3.74 -2.84
C TRP A 64 -2.93 4.87 -1.83
N GLY A 65 -3.55 5.95 -2.27
CA GLY A 65 -3.73 7.16 -1.50
C GLY A 65 -2.93 8.32 -2.05
N TRP A 66 -2.45 9.19 -1.17
CA TRP A 66 -1.69 10.37 -1.55
C TRP A 66 -0.20 10.04 -1.69
N SER A 67 0.37 10.42 -2.84
CA SER A 67 1.77 10.10 -3.16
C SER A 67 2.75 11.19 -2.75
N ARG A 68 2.49 11.86 -1.63
CA ARG A 68 3.41 12.90 -1.15
C ARG A 68 4.79 12.30 -0.86
N TYR A 69 5.83 12.98 -1.36
CA TYR A 69 7.23 12.55 -1.23
C TYR A 69 7.53 11.18 -1.83
N GLY A 70 6.68 10.68 -2.72
CA GLY A 70 6.90 9.39 -3.36
C GLY A 70 6.63 8.18 -2.46
N CYS A 71 5.85 8.32 -1.40
CA CYS A 71 5.60 7.26 -0.43
C CYS A 71 4.83 6.05 -0.98
N LEU A 72 4.25 6.17 -2.18
CA LEU A 72 3.58 5.04 -2.86
C LEU A 72 4.53 4.17 -3.68
N GLY A 73 5.75 4.64 -3.95
CA GLY A 73 6.66 3.92 -4.83
C GLY A 73 6.19 3.85 -6.28
N GLN A 74 5.29 4.76 -6.70
CA GLN A 74 4.67 4.77 -8.03
C GLN A 74 5.30 5.83 -8.96
N GLY A 75 6.42 6.41 -8.58
CA GLY A 75 7.10 7.49 -9.30
C GLY A 75 6.65 8.88 -8.86
N CYS A 76 7.49 9.88 -9.16
CA CYS A 76 7.28 11.25 -8.68
C CYS A 76 6.14 11.99 -9.39
N ALA A 77 5.74 11.55 -10.58
CA ALA A 77 4.69 12.21 -11.36
C ALA A 77 3.28 11.84 -10.88
N VAL A 78 3.15 10.84 -10.03
CA VAL A 78 1.87 10.37 -9.52
C VAL A 78 1.54 11.12 -8.25
N GLU A 79 0.40 11.82 -8.20
CA GLU A 79 -0.05 12.57 -7.03
C GLU A 79 -1.04 11.78 -6.18
N TRP A 80 -2.02 11.16 -6.81
CA TRP A 80 -3.08 10.41 -6.14
C TRP A 80 -3.27 9.06 -6.82
N VAL A 81 -3.48 8.02 -6.01
CA VAL A 81 -3.90 6.70 -6.48
C VAL A 81 -5.09 6.28 -5.62
N SER A 82 -6.27 6.25 -6.20
CA SER A 82 -7.51 5.97 -5.46
C SER A 82 -7.90 4.50 -5.43
N LEU A 83 -7.22 3.66 -6.20
CA LEU A 83 -7.38 2.20 -6.17
C LEU A 83 -6.05 1.54 -5.84
N PRO A 84 -6.03 0.39 -5.15
CA PRO A 84 -4.80 -0.38 -4.96
C PRO A 84 -4.07 -0.61 -6.27
N ARG A 85 -2.80 -0.24 -6.33
CA ARG A 85 -1.97 -0.31 -7.53
C ARG A 85 -0.65 -0.98 -7.22
N GLU A 86 -0.24 -1.92 -8.05
CA GLU A 86 1.02 -2.63 -7.85
C GLU A 86 2.22 -1.69 -7.92
N VAL A 87 3.17 -1.87 -7.01
CA VAL A 87 4.45 -1.18 -7.03
C VAL A 87 5.38 -1.95 -7.98
N GLU A 88 5.50 -1.46 -9.21
CA GLU A 88 6.22 -2.16 -10.28
C GLU A 88 7.69 -2.41 -9.97
N GLY A 89 8.35 -1.49 -9.27
CA GLY A 89 9.75 -1.63 -8.88
C GLY A 89 10.02 -2.77 -7.91
N LEU A 90 9.00 -3.31 -7.25
CA LEU A 90 9.10 -4.42 -6.31
C LEU A 90 8.53 -5.73 -6.87
N LYS A 91 8.24 -5.79 -8.15
CA LYS A 91 7.57 -6.93 -8.78
C LYS A 91 8.30 -8.26 -8.57
N ASP A 92 9.62 -8.24 -8.58
CA ASP A 92 10.46 -9.43 -8.44
C ASP A 92 11.10 -9.57 -7.06
N ALA A 93 10.77 -8.67 -6.13
CA ALA A 93 11.40 -8.61 -4.82
C ALA A 93 10.93 -9.70 -3.86
N LYS A 94 9.75 -10.27 -4.07
CA LYS A 94 9.11 -11.23 -3.17
C LYS A 94 9.04 -10.68 -1.75
N ALA A 95 8.21 -9.68 -1.57
CA ALA A 95 8.06 -8.99 -0.29
C ALA A 95 7.50 -9.92 0.78
N ARG A 96 7.95 -9.74 1.99
CA ARG A 96 7.62 -10.56 3.15
C ARG A 96 7.01 -9.77 4.29
N HIS A 97 7.47 -8.54 4.48
CA HIS A 97 6.96 -7.61 5.50
C HIS A 97 6.74 -6.24 4.91
N LEU A 98 5.79 -5.52 5.46
CA LEU A 98 5.35 -4.23 4.99
C LEU A 98 5.02 -3.34 6.18
N SER A 99 5.42 -2.06 6.12
CA SER A 99 5.05 -1.06 7.13
C SER A 99 4.92 0.31 6.46
N ALA A 100 3.85 1.03 6.78
CA ALA A 100 3.62 2.39 6.31
C ALA A 100 3.69 3.37 7.48
N GLY A 101 4.49 4.43 7.32
CA GLY A 101 4.51 5.58 8.22
C GLY A 101 3.70 6.74 7.65
N ASP A 102 3.92 7.94 8.17
CA ASP A 102 3.16 9.11 7.72
C ASP A 102 3.41 9.44 6.24
N TYR A 103 4.68 9.45 5.83
CA TYR A 103 5.09 9.77 4.46
C TYR A 103 6.07 8.73 3.91
N THR A 104 6.07 7.53 4.46
CA THR A 104 7.08 6.52 4.16
C THR A 104 6.45 5.14 4.03
N THR A 105 7.11 4.28 3.26
CA THR A 105 6.76 2.87 3.20
C THR A 105 8.05 2.05 3.24
N PHE A 106 8.05 1.03 4.09
CA PHE A 106 9.14 0.05 4.19
C PHE A 106 8.65 -1.31 3.73
N VAL A 107 9.49 -1.98 2.97
CA VAL A 107 9.20 -3.35 2.52
C VAL A 107 10.46 -4.19 2.75
N VAL A 108 10.28 -5.33 3.37
CA VAL A 108 11.36 -6.32 3.56
C VAL A 108 11.10 -7.48 2.62
N ALA A 109 12.08 -7.77 1.76
CA ALA A 109 12.00 -8.88 0.83
C ALA A 109 12.42 -10.19 1.47
N ASP A 110 12.13 -11.30 0.80
CA ASP A 110 12.40 -12.65 1.26
C ASP A 110 13.89 -12.92 1.47
N ASN A 111 14.75 -12.29 0.67
CA ASN A 111 16.21 -12.39 0.77
C ASN A 111 16.83 -11.49 1.86
N GLY A 112 16.02 -10.74 2.61
CA GLY A 112 16.49 -9.81 3.63
C GLY A 112 16.73 -8.38 3.15
N ASP A 113 16.61 -8.09 1.86
CA ASP A 113 16.72 -6.73 1.36
C ASP A 113 15.60 -5.85 1.90
N VAL A 114 15.92 -4.61 2.24
CA VAL A 114 14.96 -3.61 2.72
C VAL A 114 14.81 -2.51 1.68
N TYR A 115 13.58 -2.30 1.26
CA TYR A 115 13.21 -1.23 0.34
C TYR A 115 12.48 -0.14 1.10
N PHE A 116 12.85 1.10 0.80
CA PHE A 116 12.25 2.27 1.41
C PHE A 116 11.86 3.26 0.32
N PHE A 117 10.69 3.84 0.44
CA PHE A 117 10.26 4.93 -0.42
C PHE A 117 9.43 5.95 0.36
N GLY A 118 9.62 7.24 0.01
CA GLY A 118 8.99 8.35 0.68
C GLY A 118 9.99 9.34 1.25
N TRP A 119 9.55 10.13 2.22
CA TRP A 119 10.33 11.19 2.81
C TRP A 119 11.06 10.72 4.06
N ALA A 120 12.36 11.02 4.11
CA ALA A 120 13.21 10.67 5.24
C ALA A 120 14.16 11.81 5.57
N ALA A 121 13.72 12.73 6.42
CA ALA A 121 14.56 13.85 6.85
C ALA A 121 15.77 13.38 7.69
N SER A 122 15.66 12.25 8.36
CA SER A 122 16.73 11.73 9.21
C SER A 122 16.63 10.21 9.36
N LEU A 123 16.59 9.51 8.23
CA LEU A 123 16.59 8.06 8.26
C LEU A 123 17.98 7.53 8.57
N ARG A 124 18.12 6.82 9.68
CA ARG A 124 19.31 6.03 9.96
C ARG A 124 18.90 4.57 9.95
N ILE A 125 19.39 3.84 8.96
CA ILE A 125 19.28 2.39 8.94
C ILE A 125 20.56 1.85 9.55
N GLN A 126 20.46 1.25 10.72
CA GLN A 126 21.54 0.50 11.34
C GLN A 126 21.27 -0.98 11.17
N VAL A 127 22.18 -1.64 10.59
CA VAL A 127 22.14 -3.09 10.42
C VAL A 127 22.87 -3.74 11.61
#